data_01bcb54e4b0b3f207cf3b559069f5605
#
_entry.id   01bcb54e4b0b3f207cf3b559069f5605
#
_cell.length_a   1.000
_cell.length_b   1.000
_cell.length_c   1.000
_cell.angle_alpha   90.00
_cell.angle_beta   90.00
_cell.angle_gamma   90.00
#
_symmetry.space_group_name_H-M   'P 1'
#
loop_
_entity.id
_entity.type
_entity.pdbx_description
1 polymer ?
#
loop_
_entity_poly.entity_id
_entity_poly.type
_entity_poly.pdbx_seq_one_letter_code
_entity_poly.pdbx_strand_id
1 'polypeptide(L)'
;DAEHSPNTPLSVFVETYKKVIGEIKKLGKIPVILNLPPVDARKYFRWVSNGVNGDNIMKWLGGDEIYIYRWHEMYNAAICDLSNSMKIPMIDIRSAFLVKRDYSDYLCEDGIHPNERGHKLIKDTLVDAIKAVLPGRTAADVNG
;
A
#
# COMPACT_ATOMS: atom_id res chain seq x y z
N ASP A 1 13.02 14.25 -16.05
CA ASP A 1 12.54 15.61 -15.85
C ASP A 1 11.56 15.62 -14.69
N ALA A 2 11.97 16.19 -13.55
CA ALA A 2 11.19 16.15 -12.31
C ALA A 2 9.84 16.90 -12.44
N GLU A 3 9.72 17.82 -13.38
CA GLU A 3 8.50 18.60 -13.62
C GLU A 3 7.43 17.81 -14.39
N HIS A 4 7.80 16.72 -15.05
CA HIS A 4 6.89 15.92 -15.89
C HIS A 4 6.69 14.51 -15.35
N SER A 5 7.17 14.20 -14.13
CA SER A 5 6.90 12.90 -13.50
C SER A 5 5.43 12.84 -13.06
N PRO A 6 4.64 11.90 -13.55
CA PRO A 6 3.26 11.73 -13.10
C PRO A 6 3.17 11.22 -11.66
N ASN A 7 4.29 10.84 -11.06
CA ASN A 7 4.35 10.31 -9.72
C ASN A 7 4.68 11.42 -8.72
N THR A 8 3.98 11.42 -7.59
CA THR A 8 4.35 12.27 -6.45
C THR A 8 5.78 11.93 -6.02
N PRO A 9 6.72 12.90 -5.98
CA PRO A 9 8.07 12.63 -5.49
C PRO A 9 8.06 11.99 -4.10
N LEU A 10 8.94 11.02 -3.86
CA LEU A 10 8.98 10.28 -2.60
C LEU A 10 9.14 11.20 -1.37
N SER A 11 9.94 12.27 -1.50
CA SER A 11 10.11 13.27 -0.43
C SER A 11 8.80 13.99 -0.10
N VAL A 12 8.02 14.38 -1.11
CA VAL A 12 6.72 15.03 -0.94
C VAL A 12 5.72 14.07 -0.30
N PHE A 13 5.72 12.81 -0.72
CA PHE A 13 4.91 11.76 -0.11
C PHE A 13 5.23 11.61 1.38
N VAL A 14 6.50 11.46 1.74
CA VAL A 14 6.95 11.31 3.13
C VAL A 14 6.54 12.51 3.98
N GLU A 15 6.77 13.74 3.50
CA GLU A 15 6.41 14.96 4.26
C GLU A 15 4.90 15.11 4.41
N THR A 16 4.13 14.75 3.38
CA THR A 16 2.65 14.76 3.45
C THR A 16 2.16 13.74 4.46
N TYR A 17 2.73 12.55 4.46
CA TYR A 17 2.38 11.48 5.41
C TYR A 17 2.66 11.90 6.86
N LYS A 18 3.83 12.53 7.12
CA LYS A 18 4.17 13.10 8.43
C LYS A 18 3.14 14.14 8.90
N LYS A 19 2.71 15.03 7.99
CA LYS A 19 1.68 16.03 8.31
C LYS A 19 0.36 15.37 8.71
N VAL A 20 -0.10 14.38 7.95
CA VAL A 20 -1.34 13.64 8.26
C VAL A 20 -1.25 12.97 9.64
N ILE A 21 -0.14 12.29 9.93
CA ILE A 21 0.12 11.71 11.26
C ILE A 21 0.07 12.77 12.36
N GLY A 22 0.69 13.92 12.11
CA GLY A 22 0.69 15.05 13.05
C GLY A 22 -0.72 15.57 13.35
N GLU A 23 -1.56 15.72 12.34
CA GLU A 23 -2.93 16.18 12.52
C GLU A 23 -3.79 15.15 13.30
N ILE A 24 -3.63 13.85 13.00
CA ILE A 24 -4.32 12.80 13.78
C ILE A 24 -3.94 12.86 15.26
N LYS A 25 -2.64 13.05 15.56
CA LYS A 25 -2.16 13.19 16.94
C LYS A 25 -2.69 14.45 17.63
N LYS A 26 -2.78 15.59 16.92
CA LYS A 26 -3.38 16.83 17.46
C LYS A 26 -4.86 16.65 17.84
N LEU A 27 -5.57 15.78 17.16
CA LEU A 27 -6.95 15.40 17.49
C LEU A 27 -7.05 14.43 18.69
N GLY A 28 -5.93 14.14 19.37
CA GLY A 28 -5.90 13.20 20.49
C GLY A 28 -6.11 11.74 20.07
N LYS A 29 -5.94 11.41 18.77
CA LYS A 29 -6.12 10.06 18.25
C LYS A 29 -4.76 9.36 18.08
N ILE A 30 -4.79 8.04 18.12
CA ILE A 30 -3.62 7.19 17.88
C ILE A 30 -3.63 6.78 16.41
N PRO A 31 -2.67 7.26 15.58
CA PRO A 31 -2.57 6.80 14.21
C PRO A 31 -2.04 5.36 14.19
N VAL A 32 -2.60 4.55 13.29
CA VAL A 32 -2.10 3.22 12.96
C VAL A 32 -1.84 3.19 11.47
N ILE A 33 -0.67 2.75 11.07
CA ILE A 33 -0.27 2.67 9.66
C ILE A 33 -0.56 1.26 9.14
N LEU A 34 -1.08 1.16 7.94
CA LEU A 34 -1.03 -0.05 7.14
C LEU A 34 0.06 0.12 6.07
N ASN A 35 0.92 -0.88 5.92
CA ASN A 35 1.81 -0.89 4.77
C ASN A 35 1.03 -1.19 3.49
N LEU A 36 1.67 -1.01 2.30
CA LEU A 36 0.97 -1.12 1.02
C LEU A 36 0.80 -2.60 0.63
N PRO A 37 -0.38 -3.01 0.12
CA PRO A 37 -0.50 -4.31 -0.53
C PRO A 37 0.46 -4.37 -1.73
N PRO A 38 0.91 -5.56 -2.16
CA PRO A 38 1.77 -5.67 -3.34
C PRO A 38 0.99 -5.26 -4.60
N VAL A 39 1.73 -4.94 -5.67
CA VAL A 39 1.17 -4.71 -7.00
C VAL A 39 1.59 -5.81 -7.95
N ASP A 40 0.76 -6.12 -8.95
CA ASP A 40 1.13 -6.94 -10.10
C ASP A 40 1.56 -6.01 -11.25
N ALA A 41 2.86 -5.83 -11.41
CA ALA A 41 3.41 -4.93 -12.42
C ALA A 41 2.98 -5.28 -13.85
N ARG A 42 2.82 -6.59 -14.16
CA ARG A 42 2.38 -7.05 -15.49
C ARG A 42 0.93 -6.74 -15.75
N LYS A 43 0.04 -6.96 -14.77
CA LYS A 43 -1.37 -6.57 -14.89
C LYS A 43 -1.48 -5.04 -15.05
N TYR A 44 -0.77 -4.28 -14.21
CA TYR A 44 -0.80 -2.84 -14.26
C TYR A 44 -0.28 -2.30 -15.61
N PHE A 45 0.84 -2.83 -16.11
CA PHE A 45 1.37 -2.43 -17.41
C PHE A 45 0.34 -2.70 -18.53
N ARG A 46 -0.29 -3.89 -18.55
CA ARG A 46 -1.34 -4.19 -19.53
C ARG A 46 -2.52 -3.23 -19.42
N TRP A 47 -2.92 -2.91 -18.20
CA TRP A 47 -4.04 -2.00 -17.94
C TRP A 47 -3.76 -0.59 -18.48
N VAL A 48 -2.62 0.01 -18.12
CA VAL A 48 -2.27 1.38 -18.56
C VAL A 48 -1.91 1.47 -20.04
N SER A 49 -1.52 0.35 -20.66
CA SER A 49 -1.23 0.26 -22.09
C SER A 49 -2.48 0.05 -22.94
N ASN A 50 -3.62 -0.20 -22.34
CA ASN A 50 -4.86 -0.43 -23.09
C ASN A 50 -5.33 0.88 -23.75
N GLY A 51 -5.37 0.86 -25.09
CA GLY A 51 -5.79 2.02 -25.90
C GLY A 51 -4.70 3.09 -26.14
N VAL A 52 -3.46 2.86 -25.69
CA VAL A 52 -2.30 3.73 -25.92
C VAL A 52 -1.10 2.93 -26.44
N ASN A 53 -0.08 3.64 -26.94
CA ASN A 53 1.14 2.98 -27.40
C ASN A 53 1.96 2.44 -26.21
N GLY A 54 1.88 1.13 -25.98
CA GLY A 54 2.60 0.45 -24.91
C GLY A 54 4.14 0.57 -25.02
N ASP A 55 4.68 0.70 -26.22
CA ASP A 55 6.13 0.88 -26.44
C ASP A 55 6.63 2.19 -25.83
N ASN A 56 5.83 3.25 -25.92
CA ASN A 56 6.17 4.52 -25.29
C ASN A 56 6.17 4.42 -23.77
N ILE A 57 5.20 3.70 -23.20
CA ILE A 57 5.15 3.44 -21.76
C ILE A 57 6.35 2.56 -21.34
N MET A 58 6.63 1.51 -22.10
CA MET A 58 7.79 0.64 -21.83
C MET A 58 9.10 1.43 -21.89
N LYS A 59 9.27 2.29 -22.90
CA LYS A 59 10.43 3.17 -23.02
C LYS A 59 10.55 4.13 -21.83
N TRP A 60 9.44 4.70 -21.38
CA TRP A 60 9.40 5.57 -20.21
C TRP A 60 9.74 4.80 -18.91
N LEU A 61 9.34 3.52 -18.80
CA LEU A 61 9.74 2.62 -17.72
C LEU A 61 11.21 2.18 -17.79
N GLY A 62 11.98 2.58 -18.80
CA GLY A 62 13.38 2.15 -18.97
C GLY A 62 13.53 0.74 -19.55
N GLY A 63 12.49 0.21 -20.20
CA GLY A 63 12.51 -1.07 -20.91
C GLY A 63 12.09 -2.30 -20.09
N ASP A 64 11.65 -2.12 -18.85
CA ASP A 64 11.21 -3.24 -18.00
C ASP A 64 10.03 -2.83 -17.10
N GLU A 65 8.95 -3.59 -17.17
CA GLU A 65 7.75 -3.39 -16.34
C GLU A 65 8.00 -3.58 -14.84
N ILE A 66 9.10 -4.24 -14.46
CA ILE A 66 9.48 -4.43 -13.06
C ILE A 66 9.71 -3.10 -12.33
N TYR A 67 9.99 -2.02 -13.05
CA TYR A 67 10.14 -0.69 -12.45
C TYR A 67 8.86 -0.18 -11.79
N ILE A 68 7.68 -0.64 -12.22
CA ILE A 68 6.40 -0.36 -11.56
C ILE A 68 6.43 -0.93 -10.14
N TYR A 69 6.83 -2.20 -10.01
CA TYR A 69 6.98 -2.86 -8.72
C TYR A 69 8.04 -2.17 -7.85
N ARG A 70 9.19 -1.85 -8.44
CA ARG A 70 10.29 -1.16 -7.75
C ARG A 70 9.85 0.19 -7.17
N TRP A 71 9.12 1.00 -7.92
CA TRP A 71 8.60 2.28 -7.42
C TRP A 71 7.64 2.08 -6.26
N HIS A 72 6.68 1.20 -6.42
CA HIS A 72 5.75 0.89 -5.35
C HIS A 72 6.48 0.42 -4.09
N GLU A 73 7.52 -0.39 -4.23
CA GLU A 73 8.35 -0.85 -3.11
C GLU A 73 9.08 0.31 -2.41
N MET A 74 9.55 1.31 -3.14
CA MET A 74 10.17 2.50 -2.53
C MET A 74 9.19 3.25 -1.61
N TYR A 75 7.91 3.37 -2.00
CA TYR A 75 6.89 3.99 -1.15
C TYR A 75 6.54 3.10 0.05
N ASN A 76 6.46 1.80 -0.15
CA ASN A 76 6.23 0.86 0.94
C ASN A 76 7.36 0.90 1.97
N ALA A 77 8.62 0.91 1.53
CA ALA A 77 9.78 1.05 2.40
C ALA A 77 9.73 2.37 3.19
N ALA A 78 9.38 3.48 2.53
CA ALA A 78 9.25 4.77 3.19
C ALA A 78 8.16 4.78 4.27
N ILE A 79 7.04 4.08 4.06
CA ILE A 79 5.99 3.92 5.08
C ILE A 79 6.52 3.12 6.27
N CYS A 80 7.26 2.04 6.05
CA CYS A 80 7.88 1.26 7.11
C CYS A 80 8.88 2.10 7.92
N ASP A 81 9.71 2.89 7.25
CA ASP A 81 10.67 3.80 7.90
C ASP A 81 9.96 4.87 8.72
N LEU A 82 8.86 5.45 8.22
CA LEU A 82 8.04 6.40 8.95
C LEU A 82 7.44 5.78 10.22
N SER A 83 6.87 4.57 10.10
CA SER A 83 6.34 3.83 11.25
C SER A 83 7.40 3.68 12.33
N ASN A 84 8.59 3.20 11.95
CA ASN A 84 9.70 2.96 12.86
C ASN A 84 10.23 4.26 13.49
N SER A 85 10.54 5.28 12.67
CA SER A 85 11.13 6.53 13.13
C SER A 85 10.19 7.36 14.00
N MET A 86 8.89 7.37 13.68
CA MET A 86 7.87 8.10 14.44
C MET A 86 7.21 7.28 15.55
N LYS A 87 7.62 6.01 15.70
CA LYS A 87 7.04 5.04 16.67
C LYS A 87 5.52 4.93 16.54
N ILE A 88 5.05 4.81 15.30
CA ILE A 88 3.64 4.61 14.98
C ILE A 88 3.39 3.12 14.81
N PRO A 89 2.38 2.55 15.47
CA PRO A 89 2.00 1.15 15.22
C PRO A 89 1.71 0.90 13.75
N MET A 90 2.20 -0.22 13.22
CA MET A 90 1.96 -0.62 11.84
C MET A 90 1.37 -2.03 11.79
N ILE A 91 0.39 -2.23 10.93
CA ILE A 91 -0.16 -3.54 10.60
C ILE A 91 0.36 -3.94 9.22
N ASP A 92 1.05 -5.07 9.18
CA ASP A 92 1.66 -5.60 7.95
C ASP A 92 0.61 -6.37 7.14
N ILE A 93 -0.12 -5.63 6.29
CA ILE A 93 -1.02 -6.25 5.33
C ILE A 93 -0.28 -6.82 4.12
N ARG A 94 0.91 -6.28 3.78
CA ARG A 94 1.69 -6.71 2.63
C ARG A 94 2.09 -8.17 2.72
N SER A 95 2.64 -8.59 3.86
CA SER A 95 3.03 -9.98 4.07
C SER A 95 1.86 -10.94 3.96
N ALA A 96 0.66 -10.52 4.37
CA ALA A 96 -0.56 -11.34 4.24
C ALA A 96 -0.86 -11.69 2.76
N PHE A 97 -0.58 -10.78 1.83
CA PHE A 97 -0.68 -11.05 0.39
C PHE A 97 0.50 -11.90 -0.10
N LEU A 98 1.74 -11.52 0.25
CA LEU A 98 2.95 -12.12 -0.34
C LEU A 98 3.13 -13.59 0.04
N VAL A 99 2.61 -14.05 1.17
CA VAL A 99 2.58 -15.49 1.52
C VAL A 99 1.65 -16.30 0.61
N LYS A 100 0.77 -15.65 -0.15
CA LYS A 100 -0.07 -16.30 -1.14
C LYS A 100 0.70 -16.42 -2.46
N ARG A 101 0.91 -17.64 -2.95
CA ARG A 101 1.58 -17.86 -4.24
C ARG A 101 0.83 -17.17 -5.39
N ASP A 102 -0.49 -17.09 -5.27
CA ASP A 102 -1.44 -16.51 -6.22
C ASP A 102 -1.91 -15.12 -5.81
N TYR A 103 -1.07 -14.32 -5.12
CA TYR A 103 -1.48 -13.00 -4.59
C TYR A 103 -2.10 -12.07 -5.64
N SER A 104 -1.72 -12.24 -6.91
CA SER A 104 -2.28 -11.49 -8.03
C SER A 104 -3.80 -11.69 -8.20
N ASP A 105 -4.35 -12.83 -7.75
CA ASP A 105 -5.79 -13.12 -7.78
C ASP A 105 -6.57 -12.36 -6.70
N TYR A 106 -5.88 -11.70 -5.79
CA TYR A 106 -6.45 -10.82 -4.76
C TYR A 106 -6.48 -9.35 -5.19
N LEU A 107 -6.00 -9.06 -6.43
CA LEU A 107 -6.01 -7.74 -7.04
C LEU A 107 -7.03 -7.69 -8.17
N CYS A 108 -7.54 -6.49 -8.45
CA CYS A 108 -8.37 -6.19 -9.60
C CYS A 108 -7.59 -6.40 -10.92
N GLU A 109 -8.26 -6.22 -12.05
CA GLU A 109 -7.66 -6.34 -13.37
C GLU A 109 -6.55 -5.30 -13.61
N ASP A 110 -6.61 -4.17 -12.92
CA ASP A 110 -5.58 -3.13 -12.98
C ASP A 110 -4.27 -3.52 -12.26
N GLY A 111 -4.28 -4.60 -11.47
CA GLY A 111 -3.10 -5.10 -10.78
C GLY A 111 -2.63 -4.27 -9.58
N ILE A 112 -3.38 -3.24 -9.15
CA ILE A 112 -3.02 -2.37 -8.02
C ILE A 112 -4.06 -2.32 -6.91
N HIS A 113 -5.34 -2.32 -7.25
CA HIS A 113 -6.40 -2.27 -6.25
C HIS A 113 -6.76 -3.66 -5.75
N PRO A 114 -6.90 -3.87 -4.43
CA PRO A 114 -7.45 -5.11 -3.90
C PRO A 114 -8.89 -5.33 -4.41
N ASN A 115 -9.20 -6.54 -4.85
CA ASN A 115 -10.56 -6.97 -5.14
C ASN A 115 -11.27 -7.45 -3.86
N GLU A 116 -12.46 -8.04 -3.98
CA GLU A 116 -13.24 -8.54 -2.83
C GLU A 116 -12.43 -9.52 -1.95
N ARG A 117 -11.69 -10.46 -2.58
CA ARG A 117 -10.81 -11.40 -1.84
C ARG A 117 -9.67 -10.65 -1.14
N GLY A 118 -9.09 -9.64 -1.80
CA GLY A 118 -8.05 -8.78 -1.24
C GLY A 118 -8.55 -7.96 -0.06
N HIS A 119 -9.72 -7.34 -0.17
CA HIS A 119 -10.34 -6.61 0.93
C HIS A 119 -10.69 -7.53 2.11
N LYS A 120 -11.17 -8.74 1.83
CA LYS A 120 -11.40 -9.73 2.89
C LYS A 120 -10.10 -10.08 3.61
N LEU A 121 -9.00 -10.29 2.87
CA LEU A 121 -7.70 -10.59 3.45
C LEU A 121 -7.19 -9.44 4.33
N ILE A 122 -7.32 -8.19 3.87
CA ILE A 122 -6.97 -7.01 4.67
C ILE A 122 -7.80 -6.97 5.95
N LYS A 123 -9.11 -7.11 5.85
CA LYS A 123 -10.02 -7.13 7.01
C LYS A 123 -9.61 -8.18 8.02
N ASP A 124 -9.38 -9.43 7.56
CA ASP A 124 -9.02 -10.53 8.46
C ASP A 124 -7.68 -10.23 9.16
N THR A 125 -6.69 -9.70 8.45
CA THR A 125 -5.40 -9.27 9.02
C THR A 125 -5.57 -8.18 10.08
N LEU A 126 -6.43 -7.18 9.82
CA LEU A 126 -6.73 -6.11 10.77
C LEU A 126 -7.39 -6.66 12.05
N VAL A 127 -8.38 -7.53 11.89
CA VAL A 127 -9.08 -8.14 13.01
C VAL A 127 -8.12 -8.94 13.89
N ASP A 128 -7.23 -9.72 13.27
CA ASP A 128 -6.25 -10.52 14.02
C ASP A 128 -5.22 -9.64 14.75
N ALA A 129 -4.75 -8.56 14.12
CA ALA A 129 -3.86 -7.60 14.75
C ALA A 129 -4.52 -6.90 15.97
N ILE A 130 -5.79 -6.49 15.83
CA ILE A 130 -6.55 -5.87 16.93
C ILE A 130 -6.75 -6.84 18.09
N LYS A 131 -7.12 -8.09 17.81
CA LYS A 131 -7.29 -9.12 18.84
C LYS A 131 -6.00 -9.41 19.58
N ALA A 132 -4.86 -9.39 18.89
CA ALA A 132 -3.54 -9.62 19.51
C ALA A 132 -3.17 -8.51 20.52
N VAL A 133 -3.60 -7.27 20.25
CA VAL A 133 -3.30 -6.09 21.09
C VAL A 133 -4.33 -5.93 22.24
N LEU A 134 -5.58 -6.38 22.02
CA LEU A 134 -6.69 -6.25 22.98
C LEU A 134 -7.23 -7.64 23.38
N PRO A 135 -6.44 -8.47 24.05
CA PRO A 135 -6.90 -9.78 24.47
C PRO A 135 -8.13 -9.65 25.42
N GLY A 136 -9.23 -10.27 25.06
CA GLY A 136 -10.47 -10.29 25.85
C GLY A 136 -11.56 -9.31 25.43
N ARG A 137 -11.34 -8.46 24.39
CA ARG A 137 -12.42 -7.68 23.78
C ARG A 137 -12.99 -8.40 22.56
N THR A 138 -14.30 -8.53 22.53
CA THR A 138 -15.02 -9.09 21.36
C THR A 138 -15.30 -8.00 20.33
N ALA A 139 -15.58 -8.39 19.07
CA ALA A 139 -15.97 -7.45 18.01
C ALA A 139 -17.20 -6.61 18.37
N ALA A 140 -18.00 -7.01 19.36
CA ALA A 140 -19.14 -6.25 19.86
C ALA A 140 -18.71 -5.00 20.67
N ASP A 141 -17.53 -5.02 21.28
CA ASP A 141 -17.03 -3.91 22.12
C ASP A 141 -16.41 -2.75 21.32
N VAL A 142 -16.28 -2.90 20.00
CA VAL A 142 -15.65 -1.92 19.12
C VAL A 142 -16.69 -1.02 18.40
N ASN A 143 -17.98 -1.36 18.48
CA ASN A 143 -19.09 -0.67 17.82
C ASN A 143 -19.97 0.19 18.77
N GLY A 144 -19.46 0.49 19.97
CA GLY A 144 -20.12 1.36 20.93
C GLY A 144 -19.62 2.80 20.93
#